data_eb16bb97d27d29fe31540ecc0825e293
#
_entry.id   eb16bb97d27d29fe31540ecc0825e293
#
_cell.length_a   1.000
_cell.length_b   1.000
_cell.length_c   1.000
_cell.angle_alpha   90.00
_cell.angle_beta   90.00
_cell.angle_gamma   90.00
#
_symmetry.space_group_name_H-M   'P 1'
#
loop_
_entity.id
_entity.type
_entity.pdbx_description
1 polymer ?
#
loop_
_entity_poly.entity_id
_entity_poly.type
_entity_poly.pdbx_seq_one_letter_code
_entity_poly.pdbx_strand_id
1 'polypeptide(L)'
;MTIPEPYLPPPSQPWGRWVVRTVQTLQSSFTKLDRDVRNALRQLNISQRQPMRGLVYTQTTFTVPIVTAGVYVPMTAGGTLDTDVTFNMEATGSPNLGGLKNITDQTRTVVFVATYDGKGGNNNAIGLKLALNGVPIDGTECRSFGGSTGQVGKTMTQWIAKLGPADEVSMFAANIDSADDLTVERFKMIAHAIV
;
A
#
# COMPACT_ATOMS: atom_id res chain seq x y z
N MET A 1 -31.15 32.65 -16.10
CA MET A 1 -32.37 32.08 -16.75
C MET A 1 -33.32 31.68 -15.63
N THR A 2 -34.35 32.47 -15.34
CA THR A 2 -35.39 32.16 -14.33
C THR A 2 -36.39 31.23 -14.98
N ILE A 3 -36.50 30.02 -14.48
CA ILE A 3 -37.57 29.09 -14.92
C ILE A 3 -38.88 29.67 -14.40
N PRO A 4 -39.89 29.92 -15.26
CA PRO A 4 -41.17 30.41 -14.79
C PRO A 4 -41.81 29.37 -13.85
N GLU A 5 -42.36 29.87 -12.74
CA GLU A 5 -43.09 28.99 -11.82
C GLU A 5 -44.26 28.33 -12.56
N PRO A 6 -44.45 27.02 -12.46
CA PRO A 6 -45.57 26.34 -13.10
C PRO A 6 -46.89 26.84 -12.50
N TYR A 7 -47.83 27.25 -13.36
CA TYR A 7 -49.17 27.62 -12.96
C TYR A 7 -49.85 26.41 -12.29
N LEU A 8 -50.04 26.48 -11.02
CA LEU A 8 -50.78 25.47 -10.26
C LEU A 8 -52.25 25.89 -10.17
N PRO A 9 -53.19 25.03 -10.52
CA PRO A 9 -54.62 25.34 -10.41
C PRO A 9 -55.05 25.55 -8.96
N PRO A 10 -56.06 26.36 -8.69
CA PRO A 10 -56.49 26.67 -7.33
C PRO A 10 -56.91 25.41 -6.57
N PRO A 11 -56.49 25.28 -5.29
CA PRO A 11 -56.69 24.05 -4.50
C PRO A 11 -58.15 23.76 -4.11
N SER A 12 -59.06 24.62 -4.50
CA SER A 12 -60.51 24.46 -4.24
C SER A 12 -61.20 23.37 -5.08
N GLN A 13 -60.59 22.97 -6.23
CA GLN A 13 -61.14 21.90 -7.06
C GLN A 13 -60.56 20.52 -6.69
N PRO A 14 -61.35 19.44 -6.72
CA PRO A 14 -60.86 18.10 -6.31
C PRO A 14 -59.65 17.62 -7.07
N TRP A 15 -59.58 17.86 -8.39
CA TRP A 15 -58.47 17.52 -9.24
C TRP A 15 -57.24 18.44 -9.00
N GLY A 16 -57.45 19.73 -8.66
CA GLY A 16 -56.40 20.66 -8.32
C GLY A 16 -55.62 20.23 -7.06
N ARG A 17 -56.33 19.73 -6.05
CA ARG A 17 -55.70 19.18 -4.85
C ARG A 17 -54.87 17.94 -5.12
N TRP A 18 -55.32 17.09 -6.02
CA TRP A 18 -54.58 15.90 -6.43
C TRP A 18 -53.28 16.30 -7.17
N VAL A 19 -53.35 17.21 -8.13
CA VAL A 19 -52.20 17.72 -8.88
C VAL A 19 -51.17 18.35 -7.95
N VAL A 20 -51.59 19.21 -7.01
CA VAL A 20 -50.70 19.84 -6.04
C VAL A 20 -50.00 18.81 -5.19
N ARG A 21 -50.70 17.80 -4.66
CA ARG A 21 -50.08 16.72 -3.86
C ARG A 21 -49.08 15.91 -4.68
N THR A 22 -49.42 15.59 -5.95
CA THR A 22 -48.52 14.83 -6.81
C THR A 22 -47.25 15.62 -7.12
N VAL A 23 -47.34 16.92 -7.41
CA VAL A 23 -46.21 17.79 -7.67
C VAL A 23 -45.34 17.91 -6.42
N GLN A 24 -45.91 18.08 -5.22
CA GLN A 24 -45.18 18.14 -3.95
C GLN A 24 -44.47 16.82 -3.67
N THR A 25 -45.12 15.69 -3.94
CA THR A 25 -44.49 14.35 -3.79
C THR A 25 -43.30 14.18 -4.73
N LEU A 26 -43.46 14.59 -5.99
CA LEU A 26 -42.38 14.56 -6.98
C LEU A 26 -41.20 15.46 -6.55
N GLN A 27 -41.47 16.70 -6.13
CA GLN A 27 -40.44 17.62 -5.65
C GLN A 27 -39.66 17.04 -4.46
N SER A 28 -40.40 16.45 -3.49
CA SER A 28 -39.74 15.82 -2.32
C SER A 28 -38.88 14.62 -2.72
N SER A 29 -39.34 13.82 -3.71
CA SER A 29 -38.62 12.68 -4.23
C SER A 29 -37.37 13.12 -5.00
N PHE A 30 -37.45 14.18 -5.80
CA PHE A 30 -36.26 14.74 -6.47
C PHE A 30 -35.24 15.30 -5.48
N THR A 31 -35.69 16.02 -4.45
CA THR A 31 -34.79 16.54 -3.41
C THR A 31 -34.09 15.41 -2.65
N LYS A 32 -34.81 14.32 -2.36
CA LYS A 32 -34.21 13.13 -1.73
C LYS A 32 -33.18 12.49 -2.64
N LEU A 33 -33.51 12.27 -3.93
CA LEU A 33 -32.60 11.67 -4.90
C LEU A 33 -31.33 12.51 -5.08
N ASP A 34 -31.45 13.84 -5.22
CA ASP A 34 -30.26 14.72 -5.32
C ASP A 34 -29.36 14.60 -4.09
N ARG A 35 -29.95 14.57 -2.89
CA ARG A 35 -29.20 14.37 -1.65
C ARG A 35 -28.51 13.02 -1.61
N ASP A 36 -29.19 11.95 -2.01
CA ASP A 36 -28.65 10.58 -1.98
C ASP A 36 -27.53 10.43 -3.01
N VAL A 37 -27.67 11.02 -4.20
CA VAL A 37 -26.61 11.09 -5.22
C VAL A 37 -25.38 11.87 -4.72
N ARG A 38 -25.59 13.05 -4.10
CA ARG A 38 -24.47 13.83 -3.52
C ARG A 38 -23.75 13.07 -2.40
N ASN A 39 -24.49 12.36 -1.57
CA ASN A 39 -23.92 11.54 -0.52
C ASN A 39 -23.12 10.36 -1.10
N ALA A 40 -23.66 9.68 -2.11
CA ALA A 40 -22.93 8.61 -2.81
C ALA A 40 -21.65 9.12 -3.48
N LEU A 41 -21.70 10.28 -4.16
CA LEU A 41 -20.53 10.93 -4.75
C LEU A 41 -19.48 11.32 -3.70
N ARG A 42 -19.92 11.82 -2.53
CA ARG A 42 -19.01 12.12 -1.42
C ARG A 42 -18.35 10.86 -0.89
N GLN A 43 -19.11 9.78 -0.72
CA GLN A 43 -18.58 8.49 -0.27
C GLN A 43 -17.56 7.92 -1.27
N LEU A 44 -17.85 7.97 -2.57
CA LEU A 44 -16.92 7.58 -3.63
C LEU A 44 -15.63 8.43 -3.59
N ASN A 45 -15.76 9.76 -3.44
CA ASN A 45 -14.60 10.65 -3.37
C ASN A 45 -13.77 10.42 -2.10
N ILE A 46 -14.40 10.11 -0.96
CA ILE A 46 -13.71 9.74 0.28
C ILE A 46 -12.99 8.41 0.10
N SER A 47 -13.65 7.40 -0.48
CA SER A 47 -13.01 6.09 -0.69
C SER A 47 -11.82 6.16 -1.65
N GLN A 48 -11.88 7.03 -2.66
CA GLN A 48 -10.75 7.27 -3.56
C GLN A 48 -9.58 8.02 -2.91
N ARG A 49 -9.83 8.80 -1.86
CA ARG A 49 -8.82 9.57 -1.12
C ARG A 49 -8.29 8.84 0.12
N GLN A 50 -8.75 7.63 0.38
CA GLN A 50 -8.24 6.91 1.55
C GLN A 50 -6.75 6.64 1.38
N PRO A 51 -5.91 7.07 2.33
CA PRO A 51 -4.48 6.85 2.24
C PRO A 51 -4.21 5.36 2.27
N MET A 52 -3.29 4.92 1.41
CA MET A 52 -2.73 3.59 1.51
C MET A 52 -1.46 3.70 2.33
N ARG A 53 -1.35 2.92 3.38
CA ARG A 53 -0.18 2.88 4.27
C ARG A 53 0.12 1.46 4.67
N GLY A 54 1.38 1.15 4.79
CA GLY A 54 1.82 -0.13 5.31
C GLY A 54 3.16 0.00 6.01
N LEU A 55 3.30 -0.69 7.12
CA LEU A 55 4.54 -0.85 7.84
C LEU A 55 4.72 -2.31 8.18
N VAL A 56 5.84 -2.87 7.75
CA VAL A 56 6.29 -4.22 8.09
C VAL A 56 7.68 -4.09 8.69
N TYR A 57 7.92 -4.74 9.79
CA TYR A 57 9.23 -4.76 10.43
C TYR A 57 9.46 -6.06 11.21
N THR A 58 10.71 -6.33 11.55
CA THR A 58 11.05 -7.42 12.49
C THR A 58 11.87 -6.87 13.66
N GLN A 59 11.60 -7.41 14.82
CA GLN A 59 12.37 -7.15 16.04
C GLN A 59 13.30 -8.32 16.40
N THR A 60 13.12 -9.46 15.75
CA THR A 60 13.90 -10.67 16.00
C THR A 60 14.94 -10.85 14.90
N THR A 61 16.15 -11.22 15.32
CA THR A 61 17.22 -11.61 14.39
C THR A 61 16.83 -12.89 13.65
N PHE A 62 17.05 -12.90 12.34
CA PHE A 62 16.83 -14.09 11.52
C PHE A 62 17.95 -14.25 10.47
N THR A 63 18.03 -15.42 9.87
CA THR A 63 19.04 -15.72 8.85
C THR A 63 18.38 -15.87 7.50
N VAL A 64 18.97 -15.24 6.47
CA VAL A 64 18.61 -15.40 5.07
C VAL A 64 19.67 -16.28 4.42
N PRO A 65 19.33 -17.50 4.00
CA PRO A 65 20.30 -18.40 3.37
C PRO A 65 20.69 -17.90 1.98
N ILE A 66 21.99 -17.77 1.75
CA ILE A 66 22.57 -17.37 0.46
C ILE A 66 23.26 -18.57 -0.16
N VAL A 67 22.71 -19.08 -1.24
CA VAL A 67 23.25 -20.25 -1.95
C VAL A 67 24.38 -19.85 -2.90
N THR A 68 24.28 -18.67 -3.51
CA THR A 68 25.22 -18.19 -4.53
C THR A 68 25.51 -16.70 -4.33
N ALA A 69 26.80 -16.35 -4.32
CA ALA A 69 27.23 -14.97 -4.23
C ALA A 69 26.60 -14.10 -5.32
N GLY A 70 26.17 -12.90 -4.97
CA GLY A 70 25.57 -11.93 -5.89
C GLY A 70 24.15 -12.25 -6.36
N VAL A 71 23.58 -13.37 -5.94
CA VAL A 71 22.18 -13.73 -6.28
C VAL A 71 21.23 -13.19 -5.21
N TYR A 72 20.26 -12.37 -5.64
CA TYR A 72 19.24 -11.81 -4.78
C TYR A 72 18.17 -12.86 -4.46
N VAL A 73 17.96 -13.10 -3.18
CA VAL A 73 16.93 -14.02 -2.67
C VAL A 73 15.90 -13.26 -1.84
N PRO A 74 14.64 -13.72 -1.80
CA PRO A 74 13.63 -13.08 -0.95
C PRO A 74 14.08 -13.10 0.50
N MET A 75 13.90 -11.98 1.19
CA MET A 75 14.12 -11.87 2.62
C MET A 75 12.99 -12.60 3.34
N THR A 76 13.13 -13.91 3.45
CA THR A 76 12.21 -14.73 4.22
C THR A 76 12.54 -14.57 5.69
N ALA A 77 11.70 -13.86 6.43
CA ALA A 77 11.86 -13.74 7.86
C ALA A 77 11.51 -15.07 8.52
N GLY A 78 12.48 -15.74 9.08
CA GLY A 78 12.26 -16.92 9.95
C GLY A 78 11.58 -16.57 11.28
N GLY A 79 11.07 -15.35 11.45
CA GLY A 79 10.42 -14.83 12.64
C GLY A 79 9.07 -14.17 12.35
N THR A 80 8.38 -13.80 13.40
CA THR A 80 7.12 -13.06 13.32
C THR A 80 7.38 -11.67 12.74
N LEU A 81 6.71 -11.35 11.64
CA LEU A 81 6.64 -9.98 11.15
C LEU A 81 5.64 -9.21 12.01
N ASP A 82 6.10 -8.13 12.60
CA ASP A 82 5.23 -7.19 13.25
C ASP A 82 4.68 -6.19 12.21
N THR A 83 3.37 -6.01 12.24
CA THR A 83 2.68 -5.02 11.41
C THR A 83 2.08 -3.97 12.33
N ASP A 84 2.46 -2.72 12.18
CA ASP A 84 1.90 -1.68 13.07
C ASP A 84 0.75 -0.94 12.39
N VAL A 85 0.79 -0.47 11.26
CA VAL A 85 -0.34 0.24 10.63
C VAL A 85 -0.46 -0.19 9.16
N THR A 86 -1.42 -1.06 8.90
CA THR A 86 -1.82 -1.35 7.52
C THR A 86 -3.18 -0.73 7.25
N PHE A 87 -3.24 0.14 6.26
CA PHE A 87 -4.49 0.71 5.77
C PHE A 87 -4.52 0.55 4.26
N ASN A 88 -5.48 -0.20 3.75
CA ASN A 88 -5.56 -0.57 2.33
C ASN A 88 -4.34 -1.34 1.79
N MET A 89 -3.49 -1.81 2.68
CA MET A 89 -2.39 -2.73 2.41
C MET A 89 -2.45 -3.89 3.39
N GLU A 90 -1.99 -5.03 2.97
CA GLU A 90 -1.82 -6.22 3.79
C GLU A 90 -0.34 -6.59 3.83
N ALA A 91 0.15 -6.92 5.03
CA ALA A 91 1.47 -7.53 5.14
C ALA A 91 1.39 -8.94 4.59
N THR A 92 2.21 -9.24 3.60
CA THR A 92 2.26 -10.56 3.00
C THR A 92 3.37 -11.38 3.62
N GLY A 93 3.08 -12.62 3.74
CA GLY A 93 4.03 -13.60 4.14
C GLY A 93 3.69 -14.29 5.43
N SER A 94 2.80 -15.27 5.33
CA SER A 94 2.95 -16.43 6.18
C SER A 94 3.73 -17.48 5.39
N PRO A 95 4.79 -17.93 5.90
CA PRO A 95 5.48 -17.48 7.09
C PRO A 95 6.60 -16.48 6.84
N ASN A 96 6.83 -15.87 5.66
CA ASN A 96 8.20 -15.49 5.43
C ASN A 96 8.54 -14.41 4.41
N LEU A 97 7.62 -13.69 3.84
CA LEU A 97 7.99 -12.63 2.91
C LEU A 97 7.68 -11.28 3.53
N GLY A 98 8.70 -10.51 3.88
CA GLY A 98 8.54 -9.14 4.34
C GLY A 98 7.98 -8.26 3.21
N GLY A 99 6.72 -8.45 2.84
CA GLY A 99 6.05 -7.77 1.74
C GLY A 99 4.85 -6.96 2.19
N LEU A 100 4.44 -6.03 1.33
CA LEU A 100 3.23 -5.23 1.46
C LEU A 100 2.44 -5.35 0.16
N LYS A 101 1.20 -5.81 0.26
CA LYS A 101 0.28 -6.05 -0.85
C LYS A 101 -0.82 -4.99 -0.88
N ASN A 102 -1.12 -4.47 -2.06
CA ASN A 102 -2.30 -3.64 -2.28
C ASN A 102 -3.57 -4.51 -2.26
N ILE A 103 -4.42 -4.30 -1.26
CA ILE A 103 -5.70 -5.02 -1.13
C ILE A 103 -6.89 -4.23 -1.68
N THR A 104 -6.66 -3.10 -2.32
CA THR A 104 -7.72 -2.33 -2.96
C THR A 104 -7.93 -2.75 -4.40
N ASP A 105 -9.07 -2.38 -4.97
CA ASP A 105 -9.41 -2.52 -6.39
C ASP A 105 -8.81 -1.41 -7.28
N GLN A 106 -7.98 -0.53 -6.69
CA GLN A 106 -7.48 0.69 -7.33
C GLN A 106 -5.97 0.64 -7.53
N THR A 107 -5.52 1.14 -8.68
CA THR A 107 -4.10 1.43 -8.88
C THR A 107 -3.70 2.70 -8.13
N ARG A 108 -2.63 2.63 -7.33
CA ARG A 108 -2.12 3.74 -6.52
C ARG A 108 -0.64 3.98 -6.78
N THR A 109 -0.23 5.25 -6.75
CA THR A 109 1.19 5.59 -6.69
C THR A 109 1.64 5.55 -5.25
N VAL A 110 2.62 4.72 -4.95
CA VAL A 110 3.09 4.43 -3.59
C VAL A 110 4.59 4.65 -3.51
N VAL A 111 5.03 5.33 -2.46
CA VAL A 111 6.44 5.42 -2.07
C VAL A 111 6.75 4.29 -1.11
N PHE A 112 7.79 3.56 -1.39
CA PHE A 112 8.38 2.56 -0.51
C PHE A 112 9.71 3.05 0.01
N VAL A 113 9.95 2.84 1.31
CA VAL A 113 11.25 3.02 1.96
C VAL A 113 11.54 1.74 2.73
N ALA A 114 12.64 1.10 2.43
CA ALA A 114 13.04 -0.12 3.10
C ALA A 114 14.43 0.02 3.68
N THR A 115 14.60 -0.42 4.92
CA THR A 115 15.86 -0.41 5.66
C THR A 115 16.21 -1.80 6.14
N TYR A 116 17.49 -2.08 6.16
CA TYR A 116 18.05 -3.35 6.58
C TYR A 116 19.31 -3.09 7.40
N ASP A 117 19.39 -3.77 8.54
CA ASP A 117 20.60 -3.85 9.38
C ASP A 117 20.99 -5.33 9.49
N GLY A 118 22.21 -5.68 9.12
CA GLY A 118 22.62 -7.09 9.19
C GLY A 118 24.10 -7.34 8.88
N LYS A 119 24.46 -8.61 8.91
CA LYS A 119 25.83 -9.12 8.73
C LYS A 119 25.85 -10.18 7.63
N GLY A 120 26.89 -10.20 6.83
CA GLY A 120 27.08 -11.17 5.75
C GLY A 120 28.51 -11.68 5.64
N GLY A 121 29.19 -11.91 6.77
CA GLY A 121 30.60 -12.24 6.79
C GLY A 121 31.54 -11.03 6.95
N ASN A 122 32.84 -11.26 6.87
CA ASN A 122 33.84 -10.21 7.04
C ASN A 122 34.04 -9.41 5.77
N ASN A 123 33.82 -8.09 5.84
CA ASN A 123 34.01 -7.14 4.73
C ASN A 123 33.21 -7.43 3.46
N ASN A 124 32.15 -8.23 3.55
CA ASN A 124 31.32 -8.53 2.39
C ASN A 124 30.34 -7.39 2.10
N ALA A 125 30.13 -7.12 0.83
CA ALA A 125 29.09 -6.23 0.38
C ALA A 125 27.74 -6.93 0.46
N ILE A 126 26.79 -6.27 1.11
CA ILE A 126 25.40 -6.73 1.21
C ILE A 126 24.57 -5.87 0.28
N GLY A 127 23.84 -6.51 -0.61
CA GLY A 127 22.90 -5.87 -1.52
C GLY A 127 21.48 -5.98 -1.03
N LEU A 128 20.69 -4.93 -1.24
CA LEU A 128 19.26 -4.87 -0.99
C LEU A 128 18.55 -4.41 -2.23
N LYS A 129 17.45 -5.07 -2.61
CA LYS A 129 16.52 -4.67 -3.68
C LYS A 129 15.09 -4.76 -3.21
N LEU A 130 14.24 -3.90 -3.76
CA LEU A 130 12.80 -4.14 -3.76
C LEU A 130 12.43 -5.04 -4.93
N ALA A 131 11.38 -5.82 -4.76
CA ALA A 131 10.83 -6.68 -5.78
C ALA A 131 9.33 -6.41 -5.94
N LEU A 132 8.84 -6.45 -7.15
CA LEU A 132 7.42 -6.40 -7.48
C LEU A 132 6.95 -7.78 -7.90
N ASN A 133 5.96 -8.31 -7.20
CA ASN A 133 5.41 -9.65 -7.45
C ASN A 133 6.50 -10.74 -7.53
N GLY A 134 7.48 -10.66 -6.64
CA GLY A 134 8.60 -11.59 -6.58
C GLY A 134 9.72 -11.35 -7.59
N VAL A 135 9.65 -10.32 -8.43
CA VAL A 135 10.69 -9.98 -9.41
C VAL A 135 11.51 -8.80 -8.90
N PRO A 136 12.83 -8.99 -8.59
CA PRO A 136 13.71 -7.91 -8.15
C PRO A 136 13.83 -6.78 -9.18
N ILE A 137 13.84 -5.53 -8.70
CA ILE A 137 13.90 -4.32 -9.51
C ILE A 137 15.29 -3.73 -9.43
N ASP A 138 16.05 -3.77 -10.52
CA ASP A 138 17.46 -3.33 -10.55
C ASP A 138 17.65 -1.86 -10.14
N GLY A 139 16.73 -0.99 -10.52
CA GLY A 139 16.79 0.43 -10.15
C GLY A 139 16.62 0.74 -8.66
N THR A 140 16.34 -0.27 -7.82
CA THR A 140 16.19 -0.13 -6.36
C THR A 140 17.38 -0.70 -5.59
N GLU A 141 18.44 -1.12 -6.28
CA GLU A 141 19.60 -1.71 -5.64
C GLU A 141 20.34 -0.69 -4.77
N CYS A 142 20.55 -1.06 -3.52
CA CYS A 142 21.47 -0.40 -2.59
C CYS A 142 22.44 -1.40 -2.02
N ARG A 143 23.68 -0.98 -1.81
CA ARG A 143 24.73 -1.81 -1.23
C ARG A 143 25.31 -1.17 0.01
N SER A 144 25.64 -1.99 0.99
CA SER A 144 26.45 -1.60 2.15
C SER A 144 27.55 -2.62 2.37
N PHE A 145 28.60 -2.20 3.02
CA PHE A 145 29.66 -3.12 3.43
C PHE A 145 29.44 -3.52 4.88
N GLY A 146 29.41 -4.82 5.12
CA GLY A 146 29.62 -5.36 6.46
C GLY A 146 31.05 -5.06 6.86
N GLY A 147 31.27 -4.49 8.06
CA GLY A 147 32.61 -4.28 8.55
C GLY A 147 33.29 -5.60 8.97
N SER A 148 34.47 -5.47 9.57
CA SER A 148 35.17 -6.60 10.21
C SER A 148 34.29 -7.31 11.24
N THR A 149 34.63 -8.54 11.58
CA THR A 149 33.90 -9.45 12.48
C THR A 149 33.00 -8.76 13.50
N GLY A 150 31.67 -8.86 13.30
CA GLY A 150 30.67 -8.33 14.23
C GLY A 150 30.09 -6.96 13.91
N GLN A 151 30.57 -6.24 12.91
CA GLN A 151 29.98 -4.98 12.50
C GLN A 151 28.74 -5.18 11.62
N VAL A 152 27.68 -4.44 11.92
CA VAL A 152 26.41 -4.46 11.23
C VAL A 152 26.47 -3.49 10.06
N GLY A 153 26.27 -4.00 8.85
CA GLY A 153 26.03 -3.17 7.68
C GLY A 153 24.61 -2.61 7.72
N LYS A 154 24.47 -1.32 7.37
CA LYS A 154 23.16 -0.67 7.26
C LYS A 154 22.94 -0.25 5.82
N THR A 155 21.77 -0.55 5.30
CA THR A 155 21.40 -0.10 3.97
C THR A 155 19.94 0.34 3.92
N MET A 156 19.64 1.23 2.99
CA MET A 156 18.31 1.75 2.76
C MET A 156 18.08 1.86 1.27
N THR A 157 16.92 1.43 0.82
CA THR A 157 16.44 1.64 -0.55
C THR A 157 15.09 2.32 -0.55
N GLN A 158 14.78 3.01 -1.63
CA GLN A 158 13.50 3.65 -1.85
C GLN A 158 13.02 3.47 -3.28
N TRP A 159 11.72 3.47 -3.46
CA TRP A 159 11.11 3.33 -4.77
C TRP A 159 9.74 4.00 -4.81
N ILE A 160 9.40 4.56 -5.97
CA ILE A 160 8.06 5.08 -6.25
C ILE A 160 7.46 4.22 -7.36
N ALA A 161 6.35 3.58 -7.06
CA ALA A 161 5.69 2.65 -7.97
C ALA A 161 4.21 2.92 -8.13
N LYS A 162 3.68 2.54 -9.28
CA LYS A 162 2.24 2.34 -9.44
C LYS A 162 1.92 0.89 -9.10
N LEU A 163 1.17 0.68 -8.01
CA LEU A 163 0.69 -0.63 -7.60
C LEU A 163 -0.74 -0.84 -8.08
N GLY A 164 -0.94 -1.81 -8.92
CA GLY A 164 -2.27 -2.32 -9.28
C GLY A 164 -2.91 -3.11 -8.14
N PRO A 165 -4.19 -3.50 -8.30
CA PRO A 165 -4.85 -4.42 -7.38
C PRO A 165 -4.06 -5.73 -7.22
N ALA A 166 -3.92 -6.17 -6.00
CA ALA A 166 -3.19 -7.37 -5.60
C ALA A 166 -1.67 -7.38 -5.87
N ASP A 167 -1.09 -6.28 -6.40
CA ASP A 167 0.36 -6.17 -6.50
C ASP A 167 1.01 -6.17 -5.12
N GLU A 168 2.14 -6.85 -5.03
CA GLU A 168 2.93 -7.01 -3.81
C GLU A 168 4.34 -6.46 -4.02
N VAL A 169 4.83 -5.69 -3.04
CA VAL A 169 6.24 -5.28 -2.96
C VAL A 169 6.89 -5.98 -1.78
N SER A 170 7.99 -6.68 -2.04
CA SER A 170 8.77 -7.41 -1.05
C SER A 170 10.24 -7.02 -1.12
N MET A 171 11.03 -7.45 -0.13
CA MET A 171 12.47 -7.21 -0.08
C MET A 171 13.26 -8.44 -0.46
N PHE A 172 14.33 -8.20 -1.22
CA PHE A 172 15.33 -9.18 -1.60
C PHE A 172 16.70 -8.72 -1.13
N ALA A 173 17.51 -9.65 -0.66
CA ALA A 173 18.86 -9.40 -0.22
C ALA A 173 19.84 -10.36 -0.89
N ALA A 174 21.09 -9.94 -0.99
CA ALA A 174 22.19 -10.76 -1.49
C ALA A 174 23.45 -10.47 -0.69
N ASN A 175 24.26 -11.49 -0.48
CA ASN A 175 25.67 -11.32 -0.18
C ASN A 175 26.40 -11.25 -1.55
N ILE A 176 26.99 -10.11 -1.84
CA ILE A 176 27.55 -9.84 -3.18
C ILE A 176 28.87 -10.60 -3.38
N ASP A 177 29.65 -10.73 -2.32
CA ASP A 177 31.04 -11.21 -2.41
C ASP A 177 31.21 -12.68 -2.02
N SER A 178 30.26 -13.25 -1.29
CA SER A 178 30.33 -14.65 -0.85
C SER A 178 28.95 -15.33 -0.79
N ALA A 179 28.99 -16.64 -0.61
CA ALA A 179 27.79 -17.45 -0.34
C ALA A 179 27.50 -17.58 1.18
N ASP A 180 28.09 -16.73 2.01
CA ASP A 180 27.79 -16.71 3.43
C ASP A 180 26.37 -16.18 3.67
N ASP A 181 25.66 -16.84 4.56
CA ASP A 181 24.31 -16.44 4.95
C ASP A 181 24.28 -15.02 5.53
N LEU A 182 23.19 -14.33 5.31
CA LEU A 182 22.96 -13.01 5.90
C LEU A 182 22.23 -13.14 7.22
N THR A 183 22.82 -12.60 8.27
CA THR A 183 22.11 -12.42 9.54
C THR A 183 21.46 -11.05 9.56
N VAL A 184 20.14 -11.02 9.55
CA VAL A 184 19.33 -9.79 9.62
C VAL A 184 19.06 -9.47 11.07
N GLU A 185 19.51 -8.32 11.54
CA GLU A 185 19.25 -7.86 12.90
C GLU A 185 17.99 -7.01 12.98
N ARG A 186 17.76 -6.21 11.97
CA ARG A 186 16.56 -5.37 11.82
C ARG A 186 16.16 -5.25 10.37
N PHE A 187 14.89 -5.27 10.16
CA PHE A 187 14.27 -5.03 8.88
C PHE A 187 13.06 -4.13 9.07
N LYS A 188 12.88 -3.18 8.16
CA LYS A 188 11.71 -2.31 8.15
C LYS A 188 11.37 -1.90 6.73
N MET A 189 10.11 -2.03 6.34
CA MET A 189 9.58 -1.49 5.09
C MET A 189 8.34 -0.65 5.36
N ILE A 190 8.33 0.57 4.86
CA ILE A 190 7.24 1.53 4.95
C ILE A 190 6.71 1.76 3.55
N ALA A 191 5.40 1.78 3.40
CA ALA A 191 4.71 2.19 2.20
C ALA A 191 3.75 3.35 2.50
N HIS A 192 3.70 4.32 1.60
CA HIS A 192 2.78 5.45 1.70
C HIS A 192 2.31 5.88 0.31
N ALA A 193 0.99 5.92 0.10
CA ALA A 193 0.45 6.41 -1.16
C ALA A 193 0.63 7.93 -1.29
N ILE A 194 1.05 8.35 -2.49
CA ILE A 194 1.02 9.75 -2.89
C ILE A 194 -0.38 10.01 -3.44
N VAL A 195 -1.08 10.95 -2.83
CA VAL A 195 -2.45 11.36 -3.22
C VAL A 195 -2.39 12.28 -4.43
#